data_6e096b72b01f14101d48c257138e03bc
#
_entry.id   6e096b72b01f14101d48c257138e03bc
#
_cell.length_a   1.000
_cell.length_b   1.000
_cell.length_c   1.000
_cell.angle_alpha   90.00
_cell.angle_beta   90.00
_cell.angle_gamma   90.00
#
_symmetry.space_group_name_H-M   'P 1'
#
loop_
_entity.id
_entity.type
_entity.pdbx_description
1 polymer ?
#
loop_
_entity_poly.entity_id
_entity_poly.type
_entity_poly.pdbx_seq_one_letter_code
_entity_poly.pdbx_strand_id
1 'polypeptide(L)'
;MKLRKLILTAILSALAIVLYEFLDIKIPPTSTVLTISLGIIPIYFIAYYCGPFYSTIAAVIVDLLGFFLFGSSSNPFMIGFTINALLSGLIFGVFLKYKNVFGGKLGKILIVIFELLVSFIAIPIFIVHMYKNGVPEKYSLKSVIYIVSIASIILNASIILYALFVKNDEDSTLIILSYVVYQIICSLILTPLWIYTYYKVDYMVQWITRLVSVPILTLVYAILTRIILLPLKSRYKKIE
;
A
#
# COMPACT_ATOMS: atom_id res chain seq x y z
N MET A 1 7.45 -30.14 -0.77
CA MET A 1 7.54 -28.66 -0.90
C MET A 1 6.19 -27.99 -1.15
N LYS A 2 5.32 -28.46 -2.06
CA LYS A 2 4.01 -27.81 -2.35
C LYS A 2 3.06 -27.76 -1.14
N LEU A 3 2.96 -28.82 -0.36
CA LEU A 3 2.07 -28.88 0.82
C LEU A 3 2.47 -27.87 1.91
N ARG A 4 3.78 -27.73 2.19
CA ARG A 4 4.28 -26.74 3.18
C ARG A 4 3.92 -25.30 2.78
N LYS A 5 4.05 -24.97 1.47
CA LYS A 5 3.67 -23.63 0.96
C LYS A 5 2.17 -23.40 1.11
N LEU A 6 1.35 -24.42 0.82
CA LEU A 6 -0.10 -24.31 0.94
C LEU A 6 -0.54 -24.09 2.40
N ILE A 7 0.01 -24.86 3.35
CA ILE A 7 -0.27 -24.69 4.78
C ILE A 7 0.16 -23.28 5.26
N LEU A 8 1.36 -22.84 4.90
CA LEU A 8 1.85 -21.51 5.27
C LEU A 8 0.96 -20.41 4.67
N THR A 9 0.56 -20.56 3.41
CA THR A 9 -0.37 -19.61 2.76
C THR A 9 -1.70 -19.56 3.50
N ALA A 10 -2.28 -20.72 3.88
CA ALA A 10 -3.54 -20.77 4.60
C ALA A 10 -3.46 -20.08 5.97
N ILE A 11 -2.41 -20.36 6.75
CA ILE A 11 -2.20 -19.73 8.07
C ILE A 11 -2.03 -18.21 7.94
N LEU A 12 -1.18 -17.77 7.02
CA LEU A 12 -0.95 -16.33 6.81
C LEU A 12 -2.18 -15.62 6.22
N SER A 13 -2.98 -16.30 5.40
CA SER A 13 -4.26 -15.76 4.90
C SER A 13 -5.27 -15.59 6.02
N ALA A 14 -5.41 -16.57 6.91
CA ALA A 14 -6.27 -16.45 8.09
C ALA A 14 -5.82 -15.29 9.00
N LEU A 15 -4.51 -15.17 9.23
CA LEU A 15 -3.95 -14.03 9.96
C LEU A 15 -4.23 -12.70 9.26
N ALA A 16 -4.13 -12.64 7.93
CA ALA A 16 -4.43 -11.45 7.16
C ALA A 16 -5.90 -11.01 7.33
N ILE A 17 -6.85 -11.96 7.27
CA ILE A 17 -8.28 -11.68 7.49
C ILE A 17 -8.49 -11.08 8.88
N VAL A 18 -7.93 -11.71 9.93
CA VAL A 18 -8.03 -11.20 11.30
C VAL A 18 -7.46 -9.79 11.42
N LEU A 19 -6.30 -9.52 10.83
CA LEU A 19 -5.68 -8.21 10.89
C LEU A 19 -6.48 -7.15 10.11
N TYR A 20 -7.08 -7.48 8.97
CA TYR A 20 -7.95 -6.57 8.22
C TYR A 20 -9.23 -6.25 8.97
N GLU A 21 -9.87 -7.22 9.60
CA GLU A 21 -11.19 -7.00 10.20
C GLU A 21 -11.13 -6.41 11.62
N PHE A 22 -10.13 -6.81 12.41
CA PHE A 22 -10.07 -6.44 13.83
C PHE A 22 -9.03 -5.39 14.17
N LEU A 23 -8.01 -5.17 13.32
CA LEU A 23 -6.92 -4.25 13.59
C LEU A 23 -6.79 -3.12 12.57
N ASP A 24 -7.83 -2.89 11.76
CA ASP A 24 -7.90 -1.72 10.90
C ASP A 24 -8.10 -0.46 11.73
N ILE A 25 -7.10 0.44 11.69
CA ILE A 25 -7.15 1.72 12.38
C ILE A 25 -7.69 2.77 11.42
N LYS A 26 -8.91 3.24 11.66
CA LYS A 26 -9.55 4.31 10.88
C LYS A 26 -9.31 5.67 11.56
N ILE A 27 -8.79 6.62 10.81
CA ILE A 27 -8.50 7.98 11.30
C ILE A 27 -9.17 9.01 10.37
N PRO A 28 -10.12 9.84 10.86
CA PRO A 28 -10.83 9.70 12.15
C PRO A 28 -11.75 8.47 12.20
N PRO A 29 -12.13 8.01 13.39
CA PRO A 29 -12.87 6.75 13.58
C PRO A 29 -14.19 6.62 12.81
N THR A 30 -14.78 7.76 12.46
CA THR A 30 -16.07 7.84 11.76
C THR A 30 -15.95 7.99 10.24
N SER A 31 -14.74 8.03 9.69
CA SER A 31 -14.51 8.26 8.26
C SER A 31 -13.55 7.23 7.67
N THR A 32 -13.70 6.98 6.37
CA THR A 32 -12.80 6.12 5.59
C THR A 32 -11.61 6.91 5.00
N VAL A 33 -11.26 8.04 5.61
CA VAL A 33 -10.27 8.98 5.07
C VAL A 33 -8.87 8.36 5.08
N LEU A 34 -8.47 7.82 6.24
CA LEU A 34 -7.20 7.13 6.39
C LEU A 34 -7.46 5.80 7.12
N THR A 35 -7.21 4.69 6.45
CA THR A 35 -7.29 3.36 7.04
C THR A 35 -5.90 2.73 7.01
N ILE A 36 -5.37 2.39 8.18
CA ILE A 36 -4.12 1.65 8.32
C ILE A 36 -4.48 0.17 8.42
N SER A 37 -4.33 -0.57 7.33
CA SER A 37 -4.70 -1.99 7.24
C SER A 37 -3.48 -2.88 7.42
N LEU A 38 -3.32 -3.46 8.60
CA LEU A 38 -2.17 -4.33 8.90
C LEU A 38 -2.21 -5.68 8.17
N GLY A 39 -3.37 -6.07 7.64
CA GLY A 39 -3.54 -7.33 6.91
C GLY A 39 -2.73 -7.44 5.61
N ILE A 40 -2.22 -6.32 5.08
CA ILE A 40 -1.34 -6.33 3.91
C ILE A 40 0.03 -6.97 4.20
N ILE A 41 0.48 -6.95 5.45
CA ILE A 41 1.79 -7.48 5.86
C ILE A 41 1.86 -9.01 5.69
N PRO A 42 0.92 -9.83 6.19
CA PRO A 42 0.91 -11.26 5.89
C PRO A 42 0.88 -11.60 4.39
N ILE A 43 0.22 -10.80 3.56
CA ILE A 43 0.23 -11.00 2.10
C ILE A 43 1.65 -10.82 1.54
N TYR A 44 2.41 -9.83 2.03
CA TYR A 44 3.82 -9.69 1.70
C TYR A 44 4.64 -10.92 2.11
N PHE A 45 4.40 -11.50 3.30
CA PHE A 45 5.09 -12.72 3.74
C PHE A 45 4.73 -13.95 2.89
N ILE A 46 3.47 -14.09 2.45
CA ILE A 46 3.10 -15.13 1.50
C ILE A 46 3.90 -14.97 0.20
N ALA A 47 4.02 -13.74 -0.30
CA ALA A 47 4.84 -13.46 -1.49
C ALA A 47 6.31 -13.84 -1.27
N TYR A 48 6.87 -13.53 -0.11
CA TYR A 48 8.27 -13.79 0.22
C TYR A 48 8.59 -15.28 0.32
N TYR A 49 7.76 -16.08 0.99
CA TYR A 49 8.03 -17.51 1.23
C TYR A 49 7.43 -18.43 0.16
N CYS A 50 6.28 -18.09 -0.39
CA CYS A 50 5.53 -18.97 -1.29
C CYS A 50 5.61 -18.55 -2.76
N GLY A 51 5.86 -17.26 -3.03
CA GLY A 51 6.01 -16.71 -4.37
C GLY A 51 4.73 -16.07 -4.93
N PRO A 52 4.80 -15.51 -6.17
CA PRO A 52 3.76 -14.65 -6.73
C PRO A 52 2.40 -15.33 -6.91
N PHE A 53 2.38 -16.57 -7.34
CA PHE A 53 1.11 -17.29 -7.56
C PHE A 53 0.30 -17.46 -6.27
N TYR A 54 0.96 -17.88 -5.18
CA TYR A 54 0.30 -18.06 -3.89
C TYR A 54 -0.14 -16.74 -3.28
N SER A 55 0.69 -15.68 -3.36
CA SER A 55 0.33 -14.36 -2.81
C SER A 55 -0.84 -13.72 -3.54
N THR A 56 -0.91 -13.86 -4.86
CA THR A 56 -2.01 -13.30 -5.67
C THR A 56 -3.34 -14.00 -5.33
N ILE A 57 -3.35 -15.33 -5.30
CA ILE A 57 -4.56 -16.08 -4.94
C ILE A 57 -4.96 -15.82 -3.50
N ALA A 58 -3.99 -15.83 -2.57
CA ALA A 58 -4.25 -15.56 -1.16
C ALA A 58 -4.86 -14.18 -0.94
N ALA A 59 -4.35 -13.14 -1.60
CA ALA A 59 -4.88 -11.79 -1.48
C ALA A 59 -6.34 -11.68 -1.94
N VAL A 60 -6.69 -12.35 -3.05
CA VAL A 60 -8.08 -12.42 -3.53
C VAL A 60 -8.97 -13.18 -2.54
N ILE A 61 -8.51 -14.32 -2.02
CA ILE A 61 -9.27 -15.11 -1.04
C ILE A 61 -9.49 -14.33 0.25
N VAL A 62 -8.46 -13.62 0.72
CA VAL A 62 -8.54 -12.78 1.93
C VAL A 62 -9.57 -11.67 1.77
N ASP A 63 -9.56 -10.97 0.63
CA ASP A 63 -10.54 -9.90 0.33
C ASP A 63 -11.97 -10.45 0.25
N LEU A 64 -12.18 -11.53 -0.51
CA LEU A 64 -13.50 -12.15 -0.65
C LEU A 64 -14.01 -12.70 0.68
N LEU A 65 -13.22 -13.48 1.40
CA LEU A 65 -13.64 -14.04 2.68
C LEU A 65 -13.85 -12.97 3.74
N GLY A 66 -12.97 -11.95 3.80
CA GLY A 66 -13.17 -10.80 4.68
C GLY A 66 -14.53 -10.14 4.42
N PHE A 67 -14.83 -9.83 3.16
CA PHE A 67 -16.10 -9.21 2.80
C PHE A 67 -17.31 -10.12 3.13
N PHE A 68 -17.29 -11.41 2.75
CA PHE A 68 -18.45 -12.28 2.95
C PHE A 68 -18.66 -12.73 4.39
N LEU A 69 -17.60 -12.83 5.19
CA LEU A 69 -17.71 -13.25 6.59
C LEU A 69 -17.97 -12.09 7.56
N PHE A 70 -17.39 -10.91 7.29
CA PHE A 70 -17.37 -9.78 8.23
C PHE A 70 -17.92 -8.49 7.61
N GLY A 71 -18.12 -8.45 6.29
CA GLY A 71 -18.64 -7.28 5.60
C GLY A 71 -19.99 -6.85 6.14
N SER A 72 -20.11 -5.55 6.40
CA SER A 72 -21.38 -4.96 6.80
C SER A 72 -22.38 -5.03 5.66
N SER A 73 -23.61 -5.49 5.94
CA SER A 73 -24.71 -5.52 4.97
C SER A 73 -25.07 -4.15 4.39
N SER A 74 -24.55 -3.07 4.96
CA SER A 74 -24.73 -1.70 4.47
C SER A 74 -23.78 -1.31 3.33
N ASN A 75 -22.68 -2.04 3.09
CA ASN A 75 -21.73 -1.73 2.03
C ASN A 75 -21.84 -2.75 0.89
N PRO A 76 -22.11 -2.31 -0.35
CA PRO A 76 -22.16 -3.22 -1.49
C PRO A 76 -20.77 -3.81 -1.77
N PHE A 77 -20.74 -5.06 -2.26
CA PHE A 77 -19.51 -5.66 -2.75
C PHE A 77 -18.98 -4.88 -3.96
N MET A 78 -17.71 -4.51 -3.89
CA MET A 78 -17.04 -3.79 -4.97
C MET A 78 -15.89 -4.60 -5.54
N ILE A 79 -16.06 -5.12 -6.74
CA ILE A 79 -15.05 -5.91 -7.44
C ILE A 79 -13.72 -5.17 -7.63
N GLY A 80 -13.76 -3.84 -7.65
CA GLY A 80 -12.56 -3.00 -7.75
C GLY A 80 -11.57 -3.20 -6.60
N PHE A 81 -12.06 -3.43 -5.38
CA PHE A 81 -11.18 -3.72 -4.24
C PHE A 81 -10.56 -5.11 -4.34
N THR A 82 -11.29 -6.09 -4.86
CA THR A 82 -10.73 -7.41 -5.16
C THR A 82 -9.63 -7.34 -6.23
N ILE A 83 -9.78 -6.46 -7.23
CA ILE A 83 -8.72 -6.18 -8.21
C ILE A 83 -7.49 -5.57 -7.51
N ASN A 84 -7.68 -4.63 -6.59
CA ASN A 84 -6.58 -4.07 -5.80
C ASN A 84 -5.89 -5.14 -4.95
N ALA A 85 -6.64 -6.05 -4.33
CA ALA A 85 -6.10 -7.16 -3.58
C ALA A 85 -5.27 -8.10 -4.49
N LEU A 86 -5.79 -8.46 -5.66
CA LEU A 86 -5.07 -9.24 -6.66
C LEU A 86 -3.74 -8.58 -7.03
N LEU A 87 -3.79 -7.28 -7.34
CA LEU A 87 -2.60 -6.50 -7.72
C LEU A 87 -1.59 -6.42 -6.58
N SER A 88 -2.02 -6.30 -5.34
CA SER A 88 -1.10 -6.27 -4.20
C SER A 88 -0.28 -7.56 -4.10
N GLY A 89 -0.93 -8.72 -4.15
CA GLY A 89 -0.27 -10.02 -4.13
C GLY A 89 0.66 -10.24 -5.32
N LEU A 90 0.25 -9.76 -6.51
CA LEU A 90 1.04 -9.84 -7.74
C LEU A 90 2.28 -8.94 -7.67
N ILE A 91 2.13 -7.68 -7.28
CA ILE A 91 3.22 -6.70 -7.14
C ILE A 91 4.28 -7.25 -6.18
N PHE A 92 3.88 -7.61 -4.96
CA PHE A 92 4.82 -8.17 -3.98
C PHE A 92 5.52 -9.42 -4.51
N GLY A 93 4.75 -10.34 -5.11
CA GLY A 93 5.31 -11.58 -5.64
C GLY A 93 6.29 -11.37 -6.78
N VAL A 94 6.01 -10.44 -7.70
CA VAL A 94 6.89 -10.14 -8.84
C VAL A 94 8.19 -9.51 -8.37
N PHE A 95 8.14 -8.48 -7.51
CA PHE A 95 9.37 -7.85 -7.01
C PHE A 95 10.24 -8.83 -6.23
N LEU A 96 9.65 -9.68 -5.40
CA LEU A 96 10.38 -10.69 -4.63
C LEU A 96 10.93 -11.84 -5.50
N LYS A 97 10.23 -12.22 -6.56
CA LYS A 97 10.73 -13.22 -7.54
C LYS A 97 11.98 -12.70 -8.27
N TYR A 98 12.00 -11.43 -8.62
CA TYR A 98 13.11 -10.80 -9.33
C TYR A 98 14.01 -9.98 -8.39
N LYS A 99 14.20 -10.45 -7.15
CA LYS A 99 14.98 -9.77 -6.10
C LYS A 99 16.39 -9.36 -6.55
N ASN A 100 17.07 -10.16 -7.33
CA ASN A 100 18.43 -9.88 -7.83
C ASN A 100 18.48 -8.63 -8.73
N VAL A 101 17.36 -8.30 -9.40
CA VAL A 101 17.24 -7.11 -10.26
C VAL A 101 16.84 -5.89 -9.45
N PHE A 102 15.82 -6.04 -8.60
CA PHE A 102 15.17 -4.91 -7.91
C PHE A 102 15.72 -4.65 -6.49
N GLY A 103 16.48 -5.57 -5.90
CA GLY A 103 17.02 -5.42 -4.53
C GLY A 103 18.21 -4.46 -4.43
N GLY A 104 18.91 -4.21 -5.55
CA GLY A 104 20.14 -3.41 -5.58
C GLY A 104 19.92 -1.93 -5.91
N LYS A 105 20.92 -1.35 -6.60
CA LYS A 105 20.92 0.06 -7.02
C LYS A 105 19.69 0.42 -7.87
N LEU A 106 19.26 -0.47 -8.76
CA LEU A 106 18.11 -0.24 -9.63
C LEU A 106 16.83 -0.04 -8.82
N GLY A 107 16.61 -0.84 -7.76
CA GLY A 107 15.46 -0.65 -6.88
C GLY A 107 15.46 0.70 -6.19
N LYS A 108 16.61 1.16 -5.69
CA LYS A 108 16.73 2.50 -5.09
C LYS A 108 16.43 3.61 -6.09
N ILE A 109 16.93 3.48 -7.32
CA ILE A 109 16.65 4.44 -8.41
C ILE A 109 15.15 4.47 -8.71
N LEU A 110 14.50 3.31 -8.80
CA LEU A 110 13.07 3.23 -9.04
C LEU A 110 12.25 3.88 -7.92
N ILE A 111 12.62 3.68 -6.65
CA ILE A 111 11.95 4.36 -5.52
C ILE A 111 12.02 5.88 -5.71
N VAL A 112 13.21 6.40 -6.00
CA VAL A 112 13.38 7.84 -6.23
C VAL A 112 12.54 8.33 -7.42
N ILE A 113 12.55 7.61 -8.53
CA ILE A 113 11.75 7.97 -9.71
C ILE A 113 10.26 7.98 -9.39
N PHE A 114 9.72 6.96 -8.73
CA PHE A 114 8.30 6.87 -8.40
C PHE A 114 7.87 7.99 -7.43
N GLU A 115 8.67 8.29 -6.40
CA GLU A 115 8.36 9.37 -5.46
C GLU A 115 8.48 10.76 -6.10
N LEU A 116 9.44 10.95 -7.02
CA LEU A 116 9.52 12.16 -7.82
C LEU A 116 8.32 12.30 -8.78
N LEU A 117 7.88 11.22 -9.42
CA LEU A 117 6.68 11.24 -10.25
C LEU A 117 5.45 11.67 -9.45
N VAL A 118 5.26 11.16 -8.23
CA VAL A 118 4.16 11.61 -7.36
C VAL A 118 4.29 13.09 -7.04
N SER A 119 5.49 13.55 -6.69
CA SER A 119 5.72 14.95 -6.30
C SER A 119 5.56 15.93 -7.46
N PHE A 120 6.06 15.60 -8.66
CA PHE A 120 6.08 16.51 -9.81
C PHE A 120 4.87 16.38 -10.74
N ILE A 121 4.11 15.29 -10.67
CA ILE A 121 2.94 15.08 -11.52
C ILE A 121 1.65 15.13 -10.71
N ALA A 122 1.53 14.28 -9.67
CA ALA A 122 0.29 14.18 -8.92
C ALA A 122 -0.04 15.48 -8.15
N ILE A 123 0.94 16.07 -7.48
CA ILE A 123 0.74 17.29 -6.70
C ILE A 123 0.37 18.49 -7.58
N PRO A 124 1.07 18.82 -8.69
CA PRO A 124 0.66 19.90 -9.58
C PRO A 124 -0.72 19.69 -10.22
N ILE A 125 -1.07 18.46 -10.64
CA ILE A 125 -2.41 18.15 -11.16
C ILE A 125 -3.46 18.43 -10.09
N PHE A 126 -3.23 18.00 -8.86
CA PHE A 126 -4.11 18.27 -7.73
C PHE A 126 -4.30 19.77 -7.50
N ILE A 127 -3.21 20.54 -7.45
CA ILE A 127 -3.27 21.99 -7.26
C ILE A 127 -4.08 22.66 -8.39
N VAL A 128 -3.77 22.36 -9.66
CA VAL A 128 -4.46 22.94 -10.82
C VAL A 128 -5.95 22.61 -10.80
N HIS A 129 -6.32 21.36 -10.48
CA HIS A 129 -7.71 20.95 -10.42
C HIS A 129 -8.50 21.71 -9.34
N MET A 130 -7.92 21.84 -8.16
CA MET A 130 -8.55 22.54 -7.06
C MET A 130 -8.70 24.07 -7.31
N TYR A 131 -7.80 24.66 -8.10
CA TYR A 131 -7.94 26.06 -8.52
C TYR A 131 -9.02 26.26 -9.59
N LYS A 132 -9.19 25.31 -10.51
CA LYS A 132 -10.16 25.44 -11.61
C LYS A 132 -11.61 25.22 -11.21
N ASN A 133 -11.85 24.22 -10.35
CA ASN A 133 -13.22 23.77 -10.05
C ASN A 133 -13.87 24.49 -8.86
N GLY A 134 -13.19 25.48 -8.28
CA GLY A 134 -13.72 26.24 -7.16
C GLY A 134 -13.97 25.33 -5.95
N VAL A 135 -13.52 25.72 -4.80
CA VAL A 135 -13.79 24.96 -3.58
C VAL A 135 -14.90 25.68 -2.82
N PRO A 136 -15.81 24.95 -2.15
CA PRO A 136 -16.86 25.58 -1.36
C PRO A 136 -16.28 26.64 -0.44
N GLU A 137 -16.84 27.85 -0.49
CA GLU A 137 -16.38 29.06 0.22
C GLU A 137 -16.19 28.92 1.74
N LYS A 138 -16.65 27.82 2.32
CA LYS A 138 -16.72 27.57 3.77
C LYS A 138 -15.37 27.35 4.43
N TYR A 139 -14.29 27.12 3.67
CA TYR A 139 -12.94 26.96 4.21
C TYR A 139 -12.00 27.89 3.46
N SER A 140 -11.06 28.49 4.16
CA SER A 140 -9.89 29.21 3.59
C SER A 140 -8.99 28.19 2.88
N LEU A 141 -9.49 27.67 1.76
CA LEU A 141 -9.03 26.42 1.15
C LEU A 141 -7.70 26.52 0.45
N LYS A 142 -7.26 27.73 0.09
CA LYS A 142 -5.92 27.91 -0.47
C LYS A 142 -4.85 27.42 0.51
N SER A 143 -5.04 27.72 1.82
CA SER A 143 -4.13 27.26 2.87
C SER A 143 -4.10 25.73 2.99
N VAL A 144 -5.25 25.06 2.91
CA VAL A 144 -5.32 23.58 3.01
C VAL A 144 -4.60 22.91 1.83
N ILE A 145 -4.80 23.42 0.61
CA ILE A 145 -4.12 22.90 -0.59
C ILE A 145 -2.60 23.01 -0.44
N TYR A 146 -2.10 24.17 0.00
CA TYR A 146 -0.66 24.34 0.22
C TYR A 146 -0.12 23.45 1.33
N ILE A 147 -0.82 23.34 2.46
CA ILE A 147 -0.41 22.49 3.58
C ILE A 147 -0.33 21.02 3.14
N VAL A 148 -1.35 20.50 2.45
CA VAL A 148 -1.37 19.13 1.95
C VAL A 148 -0.23 18.87 0.96
N SER A 149 0.00 19.81 0.04
CA SER A 149 1.06 19.67 -0.96
C SER A 149 2.44 19.68 -0.32
N ILE A 150 2.71 20.61 0.60
CA ILE A 150 3.99 20.70 1.32
C ILE A 150 4.20 19.44 2.18
N ALA A 151 3.17 19.03 2.92
CA ALA A 151 3.25 17.82 3.74
C ALA A 151 3.55 16.57 2.89
N SER A 152 2.90 16.42 1.73
CA SER A 152 3.14 15.33 0.81
C SER A 152 4.59 15.34 0.29
N ILE A 153 5.14 16.50 -0.10
CA ILE A 153 6.52 16.62 -0.56
C ILE A 153 7.50 16.21 0.54
N ILE A 154 7.30 16.68 1.77
CA ILE A 154 8.16 16.33 2.91
C ILE A 154 8.10 14.81 3.19
N LEU A 155 6.91 14.23 3.15
CA LEU A 155 6.73 12.80 3.38
C LEU A 155 7.36 11.95 2.27
N ASN A 156 7.21 12.32 1.00
CA ASN A 156 7.85 11.64 -0.12
C ASN A 156 9.38 11.76 -0.02
N ALA A 157 9.91 12.93 0.34
CA ALA A 157 11.33 13.10 0.60
C ALA A 157 11.83 12.19 1.74
N SER A 158 11.02 11.96 2.78
CA SER A 158 11.39 11.07 3.88
C SER A 158 11.50 9.59 3.43
N ILE A 159 10.67 9.13 2.48
CA ILE A 159 10.79 7.79 1.88
C ILE A 159 12.09 7.69 1.09
N ILE A 160 12.42 8.70 0.29
CA ILE A 160 13.66 8.75 -0.49
C ILE A 160 14.87 8.70 0.46
N LEU A 161 14.89 9.52 1.50
CA LEU A 161 15.93 9.52 2.50
C LEU A 161 16.05 8.16 3.20
N TYR A 162 14.92 7.60 3.64
CA TYR A 162 14.92 6.27 4.26
C TYR A 162 15.49 5.20 3.32
N ALA A 163 15.12 5.20 2.04
CA ALA A 163 15.64 4.26 1.04
C ALA A 163 17.14 4.42 0.77
N LEU A 164 17.66 5.67 0.81
CA LEU A 164 19.08 5.97 0.61
C LEU A 164 19.93 5.59 1.82
N PHE A 165 19.45 5.91 3.04
CA PHE A 165 20.20 5.68 4.28
C PHE A 165 20.06 4.25 4.83
N VAL A 166 19.02 3.51 4.44
CA VAL A 166 18.96 2.09 4.79
C VAL A 166 20.18 1.39 4.19
N LYS A 167 20.97 0.72 5.07
CA LYS A 167 22.12 -0.11 4.67
C LYS A 167 21.76 -0.86 3.39
N ASN A 168 22.75 -1.12 2.51
CA ASN A 168 22.60 -1.85 1.24
C ASN A 168 22.13 -3.29 1.47
N ASP A 169 20.95 -3.42 2.05
CA ASP A 169 20.24 -4.67 2.27
C ASP A 169 19.16 -4.79 1.18
N GLU A 170 19.35 -5.78 0.32
CA GLU A 170 18.46 -6.06 -0.80
C GLU A 170 17.00 -6.23 -0.35
N ASP A 171 16.79 -6.90 0.79
CA ASP A 171 15.44 -7.13 1.30
C ASP A 171 14.76 -5.81 1.71
N SER A 172 15.48 -4.90 2.35
CA SER A 172 14.92 -3.60 2.74
C SER A 172 14.56 -2.74 1.54
N THR A 173 15.40 -2.74 0.49
CA THR A 173 15.09 -2.03 -0.76
C THR A 173 13.84 -2.61 -1.44
N LEU A 174 13.72 -3.94 -1.48
CA LEU A 174 12.55 -4.63 -2.04
C LEU A 174 11.27 -4.34 -1.26
N ILE A 175 11.35 -4.33 0.07
CA ILE A 175 10.20 -3.98 0.92
C ILE A 175 9.69 -2.58 0.55
N ILE A 176 10.58 -1.57 0.57
CA ILE A 176 10.20 -0.20 0.28
C ILE A 176 9.63 -0.08 -1.14
N LEU A 177 10.34 -0.59 -2.15
CA LEU A 177 9.94 -0.50 -3.55
C LEU A 177 8.56 -1.14 -3.79
N SER A 178 8.34 -2.33 -3.24
CA SER A 178 7.08 -3.04 -3.45
C SER A 178 5.89 -2.31 -2.81
N TYR A 179 6.08 -1.72 -1.61
CA TYR A 179 5.04 -0.91 -0.99
C TYR A 179 4.83 0.44 -1.71
N VAL A 180 5.88 1.10 -2.19
CA VAL A 180 5.76 2.32 -3.00
C VAL A 180 4.92 2.05 -4.24
N VAL A 181 5.25 1.02 -5.02
CA VAL A 181 4.51 0.67 -6.23
C VAL A 181 3.07 0.24 -5.92
N TYR A 182 2.87 -0.57 -4.89
CA TYR A 182 1.53 -0.96 -4.44
C TYR A 182 0.69 0.27 -4.06
N GLN A 183 1.21 1.18 -3.27
CA GLN A 183 0.48 2.35 -2.81
C GLN A 183 0.16 3.33 -3.95
N ILE A 184 1.08 3.53 -4.89
CA ILE A 184 0.83 4.38 -6.05
C ILE A 184 -0.26 3.77 -6.94
N ILE A 185 -0.15 2.50 -7.30
CA ILE A 185 -1.09 1.87 -8.21
C ILE A 185 -2.45 1.66 -7.53
N CYS A 186 -2.48 0.97 -6.40
CA CYS A 186 -3.73 0.57 -5.78
C CYS A 186 -4.38 1.71 -4.98
N SER A 187 -3.61 2.46 -4.19
CA SER A 187 -4.17 3.47 -3.31
C SER A 187 -4.36 4.83 -4.00
N LEU A 188 -3.36 5.33 -4.73
CA LEU A 188 -3.42 6.66 -5.33
C LEU A 188 -4.22 6.69 -6.64
N ILE A 189 -4.15 5.64 -7.47
CA ILE A 189 -4.77 5.61 -8.80
C ILE A 189 -6.10 4.85 -8.77
N LEU A 190 -6.07 3.57 -8.42
CA LEU A 190 -7.23 2.69 -8.60
C LEU A 190 -8.34 2.92 -7.57
N THR A 191 -8.00 3.10 -6.29
CA THR A 191 -9.04 3.25 -5.26
C THR A 191 -9.90 4.50 -5.48
N PRO A 192 -9.38 5.70 -5.81
CA PRO A 192 -10.21 6.85 -6.18
C PRO A 192 -11.10 6.58 -7.39
N LEU A 193 -10.60 5.82 -8.38
CA LEU A 193 -11.38 5.42 -9.55
C LEU A 193 -12.58 4.57 -9.18
N TRP A 194 -12.38 3.57 -8.30
CA TRP A 194 -13.47 2.72 -7.84
C TRP A 194 -14.50 3.50 -7.03
N ILE A 195 -14.05 4.34 -6.08
CA ILE A 195 -14.94 5.16 -5.26
C ILE A 195 -15.72 6.16 -6.13
N TYR A 196 -15.10 6.78 -7.11
CA TYR A 196 -15.81 7.62 -8.09
C TYR A 196 -16.87 6.84 -8.85
N THR A 197 -16.54 5.64 -9.32
CA THR A 197 -17.46 4.81 -10.12
C THR A 197 -18.69 4.40 -9.32
N TYR A 198 -18.51 3.99 -8.06
CA TYR A 198 -19.60 3.46 -7.23
C TYR A 198 -20.35 4.56 -6.45
N TYR A 199 -19.64 5.50 -5.86
CA TYR A 199 -20.24 6.51 -4.99
C TYR A 199 -20.35 7.90 -5.61
N LYS A 200 -19.84 8.10 -6.83
CA LYS A 200 -19.82 9.40 -7.53
C LYS A 200 -19.12 10.53 -6.73
N VAL A 201 -18.25 10.16 -5.80
CA VAL A 201 -17.39 11.11 -5.10
C VAL A 201 -16.29 11.57 -6.04
N ASP A 202 -16.07 12.88 -6.10
CA ASP A 202 -15.06 13.46 -6.99
C ASP A 202 -13.69 12.79 -6.79
N TYR A 203 -13.10 12.36 -7.88
CA TYR A 203 -11.81 11.68 -7.94
C TYR A 203 -10.70 12.51 -7.28
N MET A 204 -10.68 13.81 -7.54
CA MET A 204 -9.62 14.68 -7.06
C MET A 204 -9.77 15.04 -5.57
N VAL A 205 -10.99 15.10 -5.06
CA VAL A 205 -11.23 15.31 -3.62
C VAL A 205 -10.63 14.19 -2.79
N GLN A 206 -10.65 12.98 -3.31
CA GLN A 206 -10.05 11.83 -2.63
C GLN A 206 -8.51 11.89 -2.60
N TRP A 207 -7.88 12.60 -3.56
CA TRP A 207 -6.44 12.78 -3.56
C TRP A 207 -5.94 13.65 -2.40
N ILE A 208 -6.77 14.55 -1.86
CA ILE A 208 -6.42 15.36 -0.68
C ILE A 208 -5.87 14.49 0.45
N THR A 209 -6.62 13.44 0.77
CA THR A 209 -6.25 12.54 1.86
C THR A 209 -5.16 11.57 1.46
N ARG A 210 -5.15 11.11 0.20
CA ARG A 210 -4.21 10.10 -0.28
C ARG A 210 -2.81 10.62 -0.51
N LEU A 211 -2.65 11.86 -0.95
CA LEU A 211 -1.32 12.48 -1.09
C LEU A 211 -0.54 12.52 0.24
N VAL A 212 -1.23 12.58 1.37
CA VAL A 212 -0.60 12.53 2.69
C VAL A 212 -0.57 11.11 3.24
N SER A 213 -1.65 10.34 3.08
CA SER A 213 -1.75 9.01 3.67
C SER A 213 -0.84 7.98 3.00
N VAL A 214 -0.69 8.03 1.67
CA VAL A 214 0.12 7.07 0.91
C VAL A 214 1.57 7.04 1.38
N PRO A 215 2.30 8.16 1.50
CA PRO A 215 3.67 8.13 2.01
C PRO A 215 3.77 7.62 3.45
N ILE A 216 2.84 8.04 4.32
CA ILE A 216 2.80 7.58 5.72
C ILE A 216 2.62 6.06 5.78
N LEU A 217 1.64 5.53 5.05
CA LEU A 217 1.35 4.10 5.04
C LEU A 217 2.51 3.29 4.45
N THR A 218 3.16 3.81 3.40
CA THR A 218 4.35 3.18 2.82
C THR A 218 5.45 3.01 3.86
N LEU A 219 5.76 4.07 4.63
CA LEU A 219 6.76 4.01 5.69
C LEU A 219 6.36 3.05 6.81
N VAL A 220 5.13 3.14 7.29
CA VAL A 220 4.62 2.27 8.36
C VAL A 220 4.72 0.80 7.95
N TYR A 221 4.21 0.44 6.76
CA TYR A 221 4.25 -0.93 6.28
C TYR A 221 5.68 -1.42 6.04
N ALA A 222 6.54 -0.58 5.45
CA ALA A 222 7.93 -0.94 5.21
C ALA A 222 8.69 -1.19 6.51
N ILE A 223 8.53 -0.33 7.51
CA ILE A 223 9.19 -0.47 8.81
C ILE A 223 8.68 -1.71 9.54
N LEU A 224 7.36 -1.91 9.65
CA LEU A 224 6.76 -3.07 10.32
C LEU A 224 7.17 -4.39 9.64
N THR A 225 7.08 -4.45 8.32
CA THR A 225 7.49 -5.65 7.56
C THR A 225 8.96 -5.95 7.78
N ARG A 226 9.83 -4.92 7.79
CA ARG A 226 11.25 -5.09 8.05
C ARG A 226 11.55 -5.59 9.45
N ILE A 227 10.91 -5.03 10.47
CA ILE A 227 11.07 -5.44 11.87
C ILE A 227 10.71 -6.92 12.04
N ILE A 228 9.66 -7.39 11.37
CA ILE A 228 9.22 -8.78 11.46
C ILE A 228 10.12 -9.70 10.60
N LEU A 229 10.53 -9.27 9.41
CA LEU A 229 11.30 -10.09 8.48
C LEU A 229 12.70 -10.40 8.99
N LEU A 230 13.42 -9.42 9.56
CA LEU A 230 14.81 -9.58 9.96
C LEU A 230 15.03 -10.74 10.98
N PRO A 231 14.28 -10.85 12.09
CA PRO A 231 14.44 -11.96 13.03
C PRO A 231 13.98 -13.30 12.46
N LEU A 232 12.96 -13.31 11.60
CA LEU A 232 12.51 -14.54 10.96
C LEU A 232 13.57 -15.11 10.01
N LYS A 233 14.20 -14.26 9.19
CA LYS A 233 15.29 -14.67 8.28
C LYS A 233 16.48 -15.26 9.03
N SER A 234 16.85 -14.69 10.17
CA SER A 234 17.97 -15.20 10.99
C SER A 234 17.69 -16.59 11.58
N ARG A 235 16.44 -16.87 11.94
CA ARG A 235 16.04 -18.19 12.46
C ARG A 235 15.90 -19.24 11.34
N TYR A 236 15.41 -18.88 10.18
CA TYR A 236 15.29 -19.81 9.04
C TYR A 236 16.65 -20.30 8.54
N LYS A 237 17.67 -19.44 8.52
CA LYS A 237 19.05 -19.79 8.15
C LYS A 237 19.74 -20.76 9.14
N LYS A 238 19.17 -20.93 10.35
CA LYS A 238 19.67 -21.90 11.37
C LYS A 238 19.02 -23.29 11.26
N ILE A 239 18.04 -23.46 10.38
CA ILE A 239 17.25 -24.69 10.23
C ILE A 239 17.60 -25.40 8.88
N GLU A 240 18.27 -24.71 7.93
CA GLU A 240 18.94 -25.31 6.76
C GLU A 240 20.36 -25.78 7.12
#